data_9a445c27c74c0bbc29b642f9bf543c69
#
_entry.id   9a445c27c74c0bbc29b642f9bf543c69
#
_cell.length_a   1.000
_cell.length_b   1.000
_cell.length_c   1.000
_cell.angle_alpha   90.00
_cell.angle_beta   90.00
_cell.angle_gamma   90.00
#
_symmetry.space_group_name_H-M   'P 1'
#
loop_
_entity.id
_entity.type
_entity.pdbx_description
1 polymer ?
#
loop_
_entity_poly.entity_id
_entity_poly.type
_entity_poly.pdbx_seq_one_letter_code
_entity_poly.pdbx_strand_id
1 'polypeptide(L)'
;MLIGVLLCLIFVCQKAGEYLGQGIRAGREASGTVQREDNLVVLDPGHGGKDPGKVAVNGVEEKDINLKIALFTKEYLEAEGVDVVMTRAEDERLADTQVGDLKQRVSLMNSQNPVLAVSIHQNSYHEESVRGAQVFYYADSEEGKAAAECLQKALAELDPDNTKQIKANNTYYLLKKTEVPVVIAECGFLSNSEEARKLVTEEYQRATAGAVAEGVLQYIRSMGAGAQGHRK
;
A
#
# COMPACT_ATOMS: atom_id res chain seq x y z
N MET A 1 -11.82 -8.28 -47.09
CA MET A 1 -10.65 -7.41 -46.87
C MET A 1 -10.55 -6.84 -45.44
N LEU A 2 -11.65 -6.40 -44.80
CA LEU A 2 -11.63 -5.78 -43.46
C LEU A 2 -11.10 -6.69 -42.33
N ILE A 3 -11.50 -7.98 -42.33
CA ILE A 3 -11.11 -8.96 -41.29
C ILE A 3 -9.58 -9.24 -41.31
N GLY A 4 -8.97 -9.28 -42.49
CA GLY A 4 -7.53 -9.49 -42.62
C GLY A 4 -6.67 -8.35 -42.05
N VAL A 5 -7.16 -7.11 -42.22
CA VAL A 5 -6.50 -5.90 -41.68
C VAL A 5 -6.60 -5.87 -40.15
N LEU A 6 -7.75 -6.26 -39.58
CA LEU A 6 -7.92 -6.32 -38.12
C LEU A 6 -7.04 -7.38 -37.48
N LEU A 7 -6.89 -8.56 -38.08
CA LEU A 7 -6.00 -9.63 -37.60
C LEU A 7 -4.51 -9.23 -37.68
N CYS A 8 -4.11 -8.50 -38.73
CA CYS A 8 -2.75 -7.96 -38.82
C CYS A 8 -2.48 -6.91 -37.74
N LEU A 9 -3.42 -6.02 -37.44
CA LEU A 9 -3.26 -5.03 -36.36
C LEU A 9 -3.12 -5.67 -34.98
N ILE A 10 -3.93 -6.70 -34.69
CA ILE A 10 -3.84 -7.43 -33.42
C ILE A 10 -2.47 -8.12 -33.30
N PHE A 11 -1.99 -8.76 -34.38
CA PHE A 11 -0.70 -9.43 -34.39
C PHE A 11 0.48 -8.46 -34.22
N VAL A 12 0.42 -7.28 -34.85
CA VAL A 12 1.45 -6.24 -34.70
C VAL A 12 1.45 -5.67 -33.28
N CYS A 13 0.28 -5.44 -32.65
CA CYS A 13 0.19 -4.98 -31.27
C CYS A 13 0.72 -6.02 -30.27
N GLN A 14 0.45 -7.33 -30.49
CA GLN A 14 0.98 -8.41 -29.66
C GLN A 14 2.51 -8.50 -29.77
N LYS A 15 3.05 -8.42 -31.00
CA LYS A 15 4.50 -8.44 -31.21
C LYS A 15 5.21 -7.22 -30.65
N ALA A 16 4.61 -6.04 -30.74
CA ALA A 16 5.14 -4.82 -30.12
C ALA A 16 5.16 -4.92 -28.59
N GLY A 17 4.13 -5.53 -27.97
CA GLY A 17 4.09 -5.81 -26.54
C GLY A 17 5.17 -6.79 -26.08
N GLU A 18 5.42 -7.87 -26.87
CA GLU A 18 6.51 -8.81 -26.60
C GLU A 18 7.89 -8.17 -26.73
N TYR A 19 8.12 -7.31 -27.73
CA TYR A 19 9.38 -6.59 -27.93
C TYR A 19 9.66 -5.58 -26.82
N LEU A 20 8.64 -4.84 -26.38
CA LEU A 20 8.74 -3.93 -25.23
C LEU A 20 9.00 -4.68 -23.93
N GLY A 21 8.33 -5.81 -23.70
CA GLY A 21 8.56 -6.68 -22.54
C GLY A 21 9.96 -7.33 -22.51
N GLN A 22 10.50 -7.68 -23.67
CA GLN A 22 11.88 -8.23 -23.76
C GLN A 22 12.95 -7.14 -23.60
N GLY A 23 12.72 -5.92 -24.11
CA GLY A 23 13.63 -4.79 -23.92
C GLY A 23 13.76 -4.38 -22.44
N ILE A 24 12.66 -4.41 -21.71
CA ILE A 24 12.63 -4.12 -20.27
C ILE A 24 13.32 -5.25 -19.46
N ARG A 25 13.15 -6.53 -19.86
CA ARG A 25 13.84 -7.67 -19.22
C ARG A 25 15.34 -7.69 -19.50
N ALA A 26 15.77 -7.42 -20.73
CA ALA A 26 17.20 -7.44 -21.10
C ALA A 26 17.99 -6.32 -20.42
N GLY A 27 17.37 -5.17 -20.12
CA GLY A 27 18.00 -4.10 -19.33
C GLY A 27 18.16 -4.44 -17.83
N ARG A 28 17.36 -5.38 -17.32
CA ARG A 28 17.36 -5.81 -15.91
C ARG A 28 18.38 -6.90 -15.58
N GLU A 29 18.76 -7.74 -16.56
CA GLU A 29 19.70 -8.86 -16.33
C GLU A 29 21.19 -8.44 -16.35
N ALA A 30 21.49 -7.20 -16.71
CA ALA A 30 22.87 -6.71 -16.85
C ALA A 30 23.47 -6.05 -15.61
N SER A 31 22.73 -5.92 -14.51
CA SER A 31 23.27 -5.32 -13.28
C SER A 31 23.00 -6.24 -12.08
N GLY A 32 24.04 -6.83 -11.52
CA GLY A 32 24.00 -7.77 -10.40
C GLY A 32 23.68 -7.16 -9.02
N THR A 33 23.03 -6.00 -8.99
CA THR A 33 22.34 -5.43 -7.82
C THR A 33 20.99 -4.94 -8.31
N VAL A 34 19.91 -5.55 -7.85
CA VAL A 34 18.54 -5.05 -8.08
C VAL A 34 18.47 -3.69 -7.37
N GLN A 35 18.72 -2.60 -8.10
CA GLN A 35 18.50 -1.27 -7.55
C GLN A 35 17.00 -1.11 -7.28
N ARG A 36 16.67 -0.67 -6.06
CA ARG A 36 15.31 -0.31 -5.68
C ARG A 36 14.87 0.86 -6.54
N GLU A 37 13.62 0.86 -6.96
CA GLU A 37 13.01 2.00 -7.66
C GLU A 37 12.80 3.13 -6.64
N ASP A 38 13.68 4.12 -6.63
CA ASP A 38 13.74 5.17 -5.59
C ASP A 38 12.46 6.02 -5.48
N ASN A 39 11.54 5.91 -6.44
CA ASN A 39 10.31 6.70 -6.51
C ASN A 39 9.04 5.85 -6.66
N LEU A 40 9.13 4.52 -6.52
CA LEU A 40 7.99 3.62 -6.64
C LEU A 40 7.44 3.23 -5.28
N VAL A 41 6.14 3.41 -5.08
CA VAL A 41 5.39 2.95 -3.91
C VAL A 41 4.36 1.91 -4.31
N VAL A 42 4.23 0.85 -3.53
CA VAL A 42 3.12 -0.11 -3.68
C VAL A 42 2.07 0.17 -2.61
N LEU A 43 0.83 0.42 -3.02
CA LEU A 43 -0.32 0.50 -2.15
C LEU A 43 -1.10 -0.82 -2.18
N ASP A 44 -1.38 -1.36 -1.01
CA ASP A 44 -2.10 -2.61 -0.83
C ASP A 44 -3.39 -2.37 -0.04
N PRO A 45 -4.53 -2.16 -0.72
CA PRO A 45 -5.81 -2.14 -0.03
C PRO A 45 -6.13 -3.54 0.51
N GLY A 46 -6.11 -3.71 1.84
CA GLY A 46 -6.36 -5.01 2.47
C GLY A 46 -7.72 -5.59 2.10
N HIS A 47 -7.84 -6.93 2.14
CA HIS A 47 -9.06 -7.67 1.80
C HIS A 47 -9.50 -7.50 0.34
N GLY A 48 -10.76 -7.80 0.02
CA GLY A 48 -11.35 -7.65 -1.32
C GLY A 48 -12.17 -8.86 -1.77
N GLY A 49 -13.08 -8.66 -2.73
CA GLY A 49 -13.96 -9.68 -3.27
C GLY A 49 -14.79 -10.37 -2.17
N LYS A 50 -14.60 -11.68 -1.99
CA LYS A 50 -15.31 -12.48 -0.98
C LYS A 50 -14.80 -12.30 0.45
N ASP A 51 -13.70 -11.59 0.65
CA ASP A 51 -13.14 -11.28 1.97
C ASP A 51 -13.52 -9.85 2.35
N PRO A 52 -14.56 -9.64 3.17
CA PRO A 52 -15.00 -8.31 3.56
C PRO A 52 -14.05 -7.62 4.54
N GLY A 53 -13.10 -8.37 5.14
CA GLY A 53 -12.38 -7.93 6.32
C GLY A 53 -13.32 -7.82 7.53
N LYS A 54 -13.11 -6.82 8.36
CA LYS A 54 -14.03 -6.53 9.46
C LYS A 54 -15.30 -5.86 8.93
N VAL A 55 -16.47 -6.34 9.37
CA VAL A 55 -17.72 -5.62 9.18
C VAL A 55 -17.91 -4.68 10.36
N ALA A 56 -18.02 -3.39 10.06
CA ALA A 56 -18.21 -2.34 11.05
C ALA A 56 -19.58 -2.45 11.76
N VAL A 57 -19.72 -1.78 12.90
CA VAL A 57 -20.98 -1.73 13.65
C VAL A 57 -22.15 -1.13 12.85
N ASN A 58 -21.86 -0.33 11.83
CA ASN A 58 -22.81 0.26 10.88
C ASN A 58 -23.02 -0.60 9.61
N GLY A 59 -22.46 -1.81 9.55
CA GLY A 59 -22.61 -2.74 8.44
C GLY A 59 -21.71 -2.52 7.23
N VAL A 60 -20.81 -1.55 7.27
CA VAL A 60 -19.84 -1.31 6.16
C VAL A 60 -18.69 -2.30 6.24
N GLU A 61 -18.24 -2.78 5.10
CA GLU A 61 -17.13 -3.73 4.98
C GLU A 61 -15.78 -3.00 4.93
N GLU A 62 -14.80 -3.51 5.65
CA GLU A 62 -13.45 -2.96 5.73
C GLU A 62 -12.81 -2.81 4.35
N LYS A 63 -12.97 -3.81 3.47
CA LYS A 63 -12.40 -3.82 2.12
C LYS A 63 -12.75 -2.60 1.28
N ASP A 64 -13.98 -2.05 1.48
CA ASP A 64 -14.47 -0.89 0.71
C ASP A 64 -13.79 0.40 1.17
N ILE A 65 -13.61 0.54 2.49
CA ILE A 65 -12.91 1.68 3.09
C ILE A 65 -11.43 1.65 2.70
N ASN A 66 -10.79 0.47 2.80
CA ASN A 66 -9.39 0.27 2.44
C ASN A 66 -9.14 0.66 0.98
N LEU A 67 -10.01 0.23 0.06
CA LEU A 67 -9.89 0.55 -1.36
C LEU A 67 -10.01 2.05 -1.61
N LYS A 68 -11.00 2.72 -1.02
CA LYS A 68 -11.21 4.16 -1.20
C LYS A 68 -10.03 4.98 -0.66
N ILE A 69 -9.55 4.69 0.55
CA ILE A 69 -8.38 5.37 1.11
C ILE A 69 -7.16 5.15 0.23
N ALA A 70 -6.92 3.92 -0.26
CA ALA A 70 -5.79 3.63 -1.14
C ALA A 70 -5.87 4.37 -2.48
N LEU A 71 -7.05 4.46 -3.10
CA LEU A 71 -7.25 5.22 -4.34
C LEU A 71 -6.97 6.72 -4.14
N PHE A 72 -7.46 7.32 -3.07
CA PHE A 72 -7.16 8.72 -2.75
C PHE A 72 -5.67 8.92 -2.40
N THR A 73 -5.05 7.97 -1.69
CA THR A 73 -3.60 8.02 -1.41
C THR A 73 -2.79 7.99 -2.71
N LYS A 74 -3.20 7.14 -3.67
CA LYS A 74 -2.60 7.10 -5.01
C LYS A 74 -2.70 8.45 -5.71
N GLU A 75 -3.90 9.06 -5.74
CA GLU A 75 -4.11 10.39 -6.34
C GLU A 75 -3.14 11.44 -5.74
N TYR A 76 -2.99 11.47 -4.42
CA TYR A 76 -2.09 12.42 -3.75
C TYR A 76 -0.61 12.14 -4.04
N LEU A 77 -0.18 10.88 -4.03
CA LEU A 77 1.22 10.53 -4.30
C LEU A 77 1.60 10.80 -5.77
N GLU A 78 0.73 10.46 -6.72
CA GLU A 78 0.97 10.74 -8.15
C GLU A 78 1.01 12.24 -8.45
N ALA A 79 0.20 13.06 -7.76
CA ALA A 79 0.26 14.52 -7.87
C ALA A 79 1.61 15.10 -7.39
N GLU A 80 2.29 14.42 -6.47
CA GLU A 80 3.63 14.76 -5.97
C GLU A 80 4.76 14.10 -6.81
N GLY A 81 4.42 13.45 -7.92
CA GLY A 81 5.36 12.82 -8.84
C GLY A 81 5.89 11.46 -8.38
N VAL A 82 5.23 10.79 -7.44
CA VAL A 82 5.58 9.43 -7.00
C VAL A 82 4.86 8.41 -7.88
N ASP A 83 5.61 7.41 -8.37
CA ASP A 83 5.02 6.30 -9.11
C ASP A 83 4.29 5.33 -8.16
N VAL A 84 3.05 4.95 -8.49
CA VAL A 84 2.23 4.11 -7.62
C VAL A 84 1.71 2.88 -8.35
N VAL A 85 1.98 1.71 -7.79
CA VAL A 85 1.36 0.44 -8.16
C VAL A 85 0.42 0.00 -7.04
N MET A 86 -0.76 -0.49 -7.40
CA MET A 86 -1.71 -1.04 -6.43
C MET A 86 -1.78 -2.56 -6.55
N THR A 87 -1.95 -3.27 -5.42
CA THR A 87 -2.18 -4.73 -5.46
C THR A 87 -3.56 -5.05 -6.02
N ARG A 88 -4.56 -4.22 -5.77
CA ARG A 88 -5.88 -4.22 -6.41
C ARG A 88 -6.39 -2.79 -6.57
N ALA A 89 -7.15 -2.53 -7.63
CA ALA A 89 -7.80 -1.24 -7.90
C ALA A 89 -9.33 -1.33 -7.91
N GLU A 90 -9.87 -2.54 -7.73
CA GLU A 90 -11.30 -2.85 -7.71
C GLU A 90 -11.64 -3.76 -6.53
N ASP A 91 -12.93 -4.10 -6.35
CA ASP A 91 -13.36 -5.07 -5.34
C ASP A 91 -13.11 -6.51 -5.80
N GLU A 92 -11.84 -6.90 -5.73
CA GLU A 92 -11.37 -8.22 -6.17
C GLU A 92 -10.39 -8.83 -5.16
N ARG A 93 -10.19 -10.14 -5.28
CA ARG A 93 -9.10 -10.88 -4.63
C ARG A 93 -8.10 -11.31 -5.68
N LEU A 94 -6.83 -11.40 -5.28
CA LEU A 94 -5.75 -11.87 -6.16
C LEU A 94 -5.71 -13.40 -6.28
N ALA A 95 -6.43 -14.13 -5.41
CA ALA A 95 -6.56 -15.59 -5.46
C ALA A 95 -7.83 -16.07 -4.74
N ASP A 96 -8.25 -17.31 -5.03
CA ASP A 96 -9.49 -17.90 -4.47
C ASP A 96 -9.44 -18.14 -2.96
N THR A 97 -8.26 -18.35 -2.38
CA THR A 97 -8.06 -18.61 -0.95
C THR A 97 -7.37 -17.42 -0.27
N GLN A 98 -7.65 -17.21 1.02
CA GLN A 98 -7.00 -16.16 1.80
C GLN A 98 -5.47 -16.30 1.82
N VAL A 99 -4.96 -17.51 1.98
CA VAL A 99 -3.50 -17.77 1.95
C VAL A 99 -2.93 -17.49 0.56
N GLY A 100 -3.66 -17.86 -0.50
CA GLY A 100 -3.27 -17.58 -1.88
C GLY A 100 -3.23 -16.08 -2.16
N ASP A 101 -4.24 -15.34 -1.72
CA ASP A 101 -4.33 -13.88 -1.85
C ASP A 101 -3.14 -13.18 -1.18
N LEU A 102 -2.84 -13.51 0.08
CA LEU A 102 -1.69 -12.97 0.79
C LEU A 102 -0.35 -13.28 0.07
N LYS A 103 -0.20 -14.50 -0.49
CA LYS A 103 0.99 -14.86 -1.26
C LYS A 103 1.14 -14.03 -2.53
N GLN A 104 0.04 -13.76 -3.23
CA GLN A 104 0.06 -12.94 -4.45
C GLN A 104 0.41 -11.48 -4.14
N ARG A 105 -0.14 -10.91 -3.04
CA ARG A 105 0.21 -9.56 -2.57
C ARG A 105 1.71 -9.44 -2.27
N VAL A 106 2.27 -10.37 -1.50
CA VAL A 106 3.72 -10.43 -1.20
C VAL A 106 4.55 -10.57 -2.49
N SER A 107 4.13 -11.47 -3.40
CA SER A 107 4.83 -11.68 -4.67
C SER A 107 4.84 -10.41 -5.53
N LEU A 108 3.73 -9.68 -5.58
CA LEU A 108 3.63 -8.42 -6.31
C LEU A 108 4.56 -7.37 -5.67
N MET A 109 4.49 -7.15 -4.36
CA MET A 109 5.35 -6.20 -3.67
C MET A 109 6.83 -6.50 -3.90
N ASN A 110 7.26 -7.75 -3.75
CA ASN A 110 8.66 -8.14 -3.95
C ASN A 110 9.09 -7.97 -5.42
N SER A 111 8.22 -8.30 -6.39
CA SER A 111 8.55 -8.19 -7.82
C SER A 111 8.66 -6.75 -8.31
N GLN A 112 7.91 -5.84 -7.71
CA GLN A 112 7.96 -4.41 -8.02
C GLN A 112 9.18 -3.72 -7.40
N ASN A 113 9.75 -4.29 -6.33
CA ASN A 113 10.89 -3.74 -5.60
C ASN A 113 10.78 -2.25 -5.25
N PRO A 114 9.65 -1.80 -4.67
CA PRO A 114 9.39 -0.39 -4.36
C PRO A 114 10.29 0.14 -3.24
N VAL A 115 10.35 1.46 -3.12
CA VAL A 115 10.97 2.12 -1.95
C VAL A 115 10.19 1.82 -0.67
N LEU A 116 8.87 1.69 -0.78
CA LEU A 116 7.96 1.36 0.32
C LEU A 116 6.70 0.67 -0.20
N ALA A 117 6.22 -0.34 0.52
CA ALA A 117 4.87 -0.88 0.38
C ALA A 117 4.04 -0.46 1.60
N VAL A 118 2.80 0.02 1.37
CA VAL A 118 1.86 0.41 2.42
C VAL A 118 0.59 -0.39 2.27
N SER A 119 0.32 -1.29 3.23
CA SER A 119 -0.95 -2.01 3.32
C SER A 119 -1.93 -1.20 4.17
N ILE A 120 -3.10 -0.92 3.62
CA ILE A 120 -4.13 -0.06 4.23
C ILE A 120 -5.24 -0.94 4.77
N HIS A 121 -5.53 -0.80 6.05
CA HIS A 121 -6.48 -1.57 6.82
C HIS A 121 -7.29 -0.72 7.80
N GLN A 122 -8.33 -1.32 8.39
CA GLN A 122 -9.09 -0.78 9.50
C GLN A 122 -9.07 -1.79 10.65
N ASN A 123 -8.66 -1.33 11.81
CA ASN A 123 -8.51 -2.17 12.99
C ASN A 123 -9.86 -2.56 13.62
N SER A 124 -9.82 -3.53 14.51
CA SER A 124 -10.95 -3.92 15.35
C SER A 124 -10.48 -4.47 16.68
N TYR A 125 -11.17 -4.11 17.75
CA TYR A 125 -10.88 -4.62 19.08
C TYR A 125 -12.19 -4.97 19.84
N HIS A 126 -12.10 -5.80 20.87
CA HIS A 126 -13.30 -6.22 21.62
C HIS A 126 -13.86 -5.12 22.52
N GLU A 127 -13.04 -4.14 22.90
CA GLU A 127 -13.48 -2.98 23.67
C GLU A 127 -13.77 -1.82 22.71
N GLU A 128 -15.02 -1.34 22.71
CA GLU A 128 -15.48 -0.25 21.83
C GLU A 128 -14.72 1.07 22.07
N SER A 129 -14.22 1.31 23.28
CA SER A 129 -13.47 2.52 23.63
C SER A 129 -12.11 2.62 22.95
N VAL A 130 -11.59 1.52 22.39
CA VAL A 130 -10.28 1.52 21.72
C VAL A 130 -10.40 2.20 20.37
N ARG A 131 -9.55 3.22 20.13
CA ARG A 131 -9.55 4.08 18.95
C ARG A 131 -8.15 4.55 18.58
N GLY A 132 -8.05 5.21 17.43
CA GLY A 132 -6.85 5.89 16.94
C GLY A 132 -6.04 5.05 15.95
N ALA A 133 -5.63 5.68 14.85
CA ALA A 133 -4.81 5.05 13.82
C ALA A 133 -3.48 4.52 14.39
N GLN A 134 -3.03 3.36 13.91
CA GLN A 134 -1.79 2.73 14.36
C GLN A 134 -1.04 2.07 13.22
N VAL A 135 0.26 2.34 13.10
CA VAL A 135 1.11 1.75 12.06
C VAL A 135 1.93 0.59 12.62
N PHE A 136 1.87 -0.55 11.92
CA PHE A 136 2.61 -1.75 12.25
C PHE A 136 3.76 -1.95 11.26
N TYR A 137 4.88 -2.48 11.76
CA TYR A 137 6.07 -2.81 10.98
C TYR A 137 6.67 -4.15 11.42
N TYR A 138 7.50 -4.77 10.58
CA TYR A 138 8.23 -5.98 10.97
C TYR A 138 9.36 -5.62 11.94
N ALA A 139 9.45 -6.31 13.09
CA ALA A 139 10.36 -5.95 14.16
C ALA A 139 11.84 -5.89 13.76
N ASP A 140 12.24 -6.70 12.78
CA ASP A 140 13.63 -6.77 12.29
C ASP A 140 13.88 -5.83 11.09
N SER A 141 12.91 -4.98 10.70
CA SER A 141 13.03 -4.03 9.59
C SER A 141 13.27 -2.61 10.09
N GLU A 142 14.51 -2.13 10.02
CA GLU A 142 14.83 -0.73 10.35
C GLU A 142 14.18 0.26 9.37
N GLU A 143 14.15 -0.07 8.07
CA GLU A 143 13.48 0.76 7.05
C GLU A 143 11.96 0.78 7.27
N GLY A 144 11.35 -0.39 7.58
CA GLY A 144 9.93 -0.47 7.93
C GLY A 144 9.60 0.32 9.19
N LYS A 145 10.49 0.32 10.20
CA LYS A 145 10.34 1.14 11.39
C LYS A 145 10.39 2.63 11.08
N ALA A 146 11.37 3.08 10.29
CA ALA A 146 11.48 4.48 9.90
C ALA A 146 10.26 4.95 9.09
N ALA A 147 9.76 4.13 8.17
CA ALA A 147 8.53 4.40 7.44
C ALA A 147 7.31 4.47 8.39
N ALA A 148 7.20 3.53 9.34
CA ALA A 148 6.12 3.53 10.32
C ALA A 148 6.13 4.78 11.20
N GLU A 149 7.31 5.30 11.60
CA GLU A 149 7.44 6.55 12.36
C GLU A 149 6.90 7.75 11.57
N CYS A 150 7.24 7.87 10.27
CA CYS A 150 6.74 8.92 9.41
C CYS A 150 5.21 8.87 9.25
N LEU A 151 4.66 7.68 8.93
CA LEU A 151 3.22 7.51 8.74
C LEU A 151 2.44 7.73 10.05
N GLN A 152 2.94 7.19 11.18
CA GLN A 152 2.28 7.37 12.48
C GLN A 152 2.22 8.83 12.88
N LYS A 153 3.30 9.58 12.64
CA LYS A 153 3.33 11.02 12.91
C LYS A 153 2.27 11.76 12.11
N ALA A 154 2.20 11.54 10.80
CA ALA A 154 1.22 12.18 9.94
C ALA A 154 -0.23 11.82 10.32
N LEU A 155 -0.49 10.56 10.67
CA LEU A 155 -1.81 10.12 11.15
C LEU A 155 -2.17 10.70 12.54
N ALA A 156 -1.19 10.94 13.40
CA ALA A 156 -1.41 11.62 14.68
C ALA A 156 -1.70 13.13 14.51
N GLU A 157 -1.14 13.77 13.48
CA GLU A 157 -1.47 15.16 13.14
C GLU A 157 -2.92 15.29 12.63
N LEU A 158 -3.47 14.27 11.98
CA LEU A 158 -4.89 14.24 11.58
C LEU A 158 -5.84 14.10 12.78
N ASP A 159 -5.46 13.33 13.80
CA ASP A 159 -6.22 13.17 15.05
C ASP A 159 -5.31 13.44 16.26
N PRO A 160 -5.27 14.70 16.78
CA PRO A 160 -4.42 15.07 17.93
C PRO A 160 -4.71 14.28 19.22
N ASP A 161 -5.89 13.66 19.33
CA ASP A 161 -6.25 12.80 20.47
C ASP A 161 -5.71 11.36 20.29
N ASN A 162 -5.10 11.05 19.15
CA ASN A 162 -4.51 9.75 18.89
C ASN A 162 -3.18 9.57 19.65
N THR A 163 -3.20 8.74 20.68
CA THR A 163 -2.02 8.44 21.51
C THR A 163 -1.28 7.17 21.07
N LYS A 164 -1.71 6.52 19.99
CA LYS A 164 -1.08 5.30 19.50
C LYS A 164 0.35 5.59 19.01
N GLN A 165 1.22 4.60 19.28
CA GLN A 165 2.59 4.60 18.79
C GLN A 165 2.75 3.49 17.74
N ILE A 166 3.80 3.55 16.93
CA ILE A 166 4.17 2.47 16.03
C ILE A 166 4.27 1.15 16.80
N LYS A 167 3.95 0.03 16.15
CA LYS A 167 3.95 -1.26 16.80
C LYS A 167 4.71 -2.31 15.98
N ALA A 168 5.76 -2.87 16.57
CA ALA A 168 6.45 -4.01 15.99
C ALA A 168 5.55 -5.25 15.98
N ASN A 169 5.56 -6.01 14.88
CA ASN A 169 4.76 -7.22 14.72
C ASN A 169 5.53 -8.28 13.92
N ASN A 170 5.67 -9.50 14.51
CA ASN A 170 6.35 -10.63 13.91
C ASN A 170 5.41 -11.74 13.45
N THR A 171 4.09 -11.51 13.54
CA THR A 171 3.06 -12.55 13.26
C THR A 171 2.30 -12.29 11.96
N TYR A 172 2.16 -11.03 11.54
CA TYR A 172 1.48 -10.70 10.30
C TYR A 172 2.25 -11.24 9.10
N TYR A 173 1.56 -12.05 8.29
CA TYR A 173 2.15 -12.74 7.14
C TYR A 173 2.82 -11.77 6.17
N LEU A 174 2.13 -10.69 5.84
CA LEU A 174 2.58 -9.68 4.89
C LEU A 174 3.88 -9.01 5.40
N LEU A 175 3.93 -8.56 6.65
CA LEU A 175 5.12 -7.96 7.24
C LEU A 175 6.32 -8.93 7.25
N LYS A 176 6.07 -10.22 7.57
CA LYS A 176 7.11 -11.22 7.74
C LYS A 176 7.67 -11.75 6.42
N LYS A 177 6.88 -11.74 5.33
CA LYS A 177 7.20 -12.40 4.06
C LYS A 177 7.57 -11.44 2.94
N THR A 178 7.30 -10.17 3.11
CA THR A 178 7.72 -9.14 2.17
C THR A 178 9.20 -8.82 2.39
N GLU A 179 9.97 -8.77 1.30
CA GLU A 179 11.43 -8.55 1.30
C GLU A 179 11.79 -7.06 1.16
N VAL A 180 10.84 -6.25 0.72
CA VAL A 180 10.96 -4.79 0.63
C VAL A 180 10.43 -4.13 1.92
N PRO A 181 10.77 -2.87 2.22
CA PRO A 181 10.17 -2.14 3.33
C PRO A 181 8.66 -2.14 3.21
N VAL A 182 7.96 -2.58 4.26
CA VAL A 182 6.50 -2.66 4.27
C VAL A 182 5.96 -2.26 5.64
N VAL A 183 4.86 -1.54 5.62
CA VAL A 183 4.08 -1.18 6.81
C VAL A 183 2.61 -1.52 6.61
N ILE A 184 1.90 -1.75 7.71
CA ILE A 184 0.44 -1.85 7.72
C ILE A 184 -0.09 -0.64 8.48
N ALA A 185 -0.86 0.20 7.79
CA ALA A 185 -1.54 1.36 8.34
C ALA A 185 -2.97 0.98 8.71
N GLU A 186 -3.24 0.81 10.00
CA GLU A 186 -4.57 0.65 10.56
C GLU A 186 -5.14 2.05 10.80
N CYS A 187 -5.99 2.52 9.89
CA CYS A 187 -6.39 3.93 9.83
C CYS A 187 -7.44 4.33 10.86
N GLY A 188 -8.03 3.37 11.59
CA GLY A 188 -9.00 3.58 12.67
C GLY A 188 -9.64 2.25 13.07
N PHE A 189 -10.56 2.28 14.04
CA PHE A 189 -11.20 1.07 14.58
C PHE A 189 -12.67 0.97 14.15
N LEU A 190 -13.00 -0.03 13.35
CA LEU A 190 -14.38 -0.32 12.94
C LEU A 190 -15.27 -0.84 14.10
N SER A 191 -14.66 -1.24 15.20
CA SER A 191 -15.33 -1.58 16.45
C SER A 191 -15.71 -0.36 17.30
N ASN A 192 -15.12 0.81 17.04
CA ASN A 192 -15.47 2.06 17.68
C ASN A 192 -16.56 2.78 16.88
N SER A 193 -17.69 3.07 17.48
CA SER A 193 -18.86 3.62 16.77
C SER A 193 -18.63 5.05 16.25
N GLU A 194 -17.78 5.84 16.86
CA GLU A 194 -17.43 7.18 16.39
C GLU A 194 -16.50 7.09 15.17
N GLU A 195 -15.43 6.29 15.24
CA GLU A 195 -14.52 6.09 14.12
C GLU A 195 -15.21 5.42 12.93
N ALA A 196 -16.04 4.40 13.18
CA ALA A 196 -16.81 3.76 12.12
C ALA A 196 -17.73 4.71 11.36
N ARG A 197 -18.27 5.75 12.02
CA ARG A 197 -19.06 6.80 11.35
C ARG A 197 -18.19 7.74 10.53
N LYS A 198 -16.99 8.11 11.01
CA LYS A 198 -16.04 8.96 10.27
C LYS A 198 -15.48 8.24 9.05
N LEU A 199 -15.03 7.01 9.23
CA LEU A 199 -14.35 6.19 8.20
C LEU A 199 -15.20 5.91 6.95
N VAL A 200 -16.52 6.03 7.03
CA VAL A 200 -17.40 5.86 5.85
C VAL A 200 -17.63 7.16 5.09
N THR A 201 -17.19 8.31 5.60
CA THR A 201 -17.34 9.59 4.91
C THR A 201 -16.16 9.83 3.95
N GLU A 202 -16.47 10.32 2.76
CA GLU A 202 -15.42 10.64 1.77
C GLU A 202 -14.46 11.71 2.30
N GLU A 203 -14.96 12.68 3.06
CA GLU A 203 -14.15 13.74 3.67
C GLU A 203 -13.05 13.14 4.56
N TYR A 204 -13.41 12.23 5.48
CA TYR A 204 -12.44 11.62 6.38
C TYR A 204 -11.53 10.62 5.67
N GLN A 205 -12.02 9.89 4.66
CA GLN A 205 -11.21 9.01 3.82
C GLN A 205 -10.14 9.80 3.05
N ARG A 206 -10.49 10.96 2.47
CA ARG A 206 -9.53 11.86 1.80
C ARG A 206 -8.53 12.46 2.79
N ALA A 207 -8.97 12.88 3.97
CA ALA A 207 -8.07 13.40 5.01
C ALA A 207 -7.09 12.32 5.47
N THR A 208 -7.56 11.09 5.70
CA THR A 208 -6.73 9.93 6.07
C THR A 208 -5.73 9.59 4.95
N ALA A 209 -6.19 9.57 3.70
CA ALA A 209 -5.34 9.33 2.54
C ALA A 209 -4.24 10.39 2.39
N GLY A 210 -4.58 11.67 2.63
CA GLY A 210 -3.62 12.76 2.66
C GLY A 210 -2.55 12.56 3.75
N ALA A 211 -2.95 12.15 4.96
CA ALA A 211 -2.01 11.84 6.03
C ALA A 211 -1.10 10.65 5.70
N VAL A 212 -1.65 9.58 5.11
CA VAL A 212 -0.84 8.44 4.64
C VAL A 212 0.16 8.88 3.56
N ALA A 213 -0.29 9.66 2.56
CA ALA A 213 0.56 10.18 1.50
C ALA A 213 1.68 11.08 2.06
N GLU A 214 1.38 11.99 2.98
CA GLU A 214 2.39 12.83 3.62
C GLU A 214 3.43 12.00 4.39
N GLY A 215 2.99 10.97 5.14
CA GLY A 215 3.90 10.07 5.83
C GLY A 215 4.84 9.32 4.86
N VAL A 216 4.34 8.86 3.71
CA VAL A 216 5.12 8.25 2.64
C VAL A 216 6.15 9.24 2.07
N LEU A 217 5.72 10.46 1.75
CA LEU A 217 6.60 11.51 1.22
C LEU A 217 7.70 11.91 2.22
N GLN A 218 7.39 11.99 3.50
CA GLN A 218 8.38 12.25 4.55
C GLN A 218 9.43 11.12 4.60
N TYR A 219 9.00 9.87 4.50
CA TYR A 219 9.92 8.72 4.45
C TYR A 219 10.84 8.78 3.22
N ILE A 220 10.31 8.98 2.01
CA ILE A 220 11.11 9.09 0.78
C ILE A 220 12.14 10.24 0.89
N ARG A 221 11.72 11.41 1.37
CA ARG A 221 12.62 12.57 1.57
C ARG A 221 13.74 12.26 2.56
N SER A 222 13.45 11.51 3.63
CA SER A 222 14.43 11.13 4.65
C SER A 222 15.53 10.23 4.10
N MET A 223 15.20 9.32 3.18
CA MET A 223 16.16 8.44 2.51
C MET A 223 17.12 9.24 1.60
N GLY A 224 16.59 10.21 0.84
CA GLY A 224 17.40 11.08 -0.02
C GLY A 224 18.39 11.95 0.75
N ALA A 225 18.03 12.41 1.93
CA ALA A 225 18.92 13.19 2.81
C ALA A 225 20.07 12.33 3.40
N GLY A 226 19.81 11.06 3.74
CA GLY A 226 20.84 10.13 4.23
C GLY A 226 21.90 9.79 3.19
N ALA A 227 21.52 9.69 1.92
CA ALA A 227 22.45 9.38 0.82
C ALA A 227 23.46 10.52 0.52
N GLN A 228 23.13 11.77 0.84
CA GLN A 228 24.03 12.91 0.64
C GLN A 228 25.03 13.11 1.80
N GLY A 229 24.73 12.60 2.99
CA GLY A 229 25.59 12.72 4.18
C GLY A 229 26.85 11.83 4.16
N HIS A 230 26.90 10.80 3.31
CA HIS A 230 28.01 9.83 3.22
C HIS A 230 29.01 10.13 2.10
N ARG A 231 28.86 11.25 1.38
CA ARG A 231 29.77 11.68 0.28
C ARG A 231 30.71 12.83 0.67
N LYS A 232 31.04 12.97 1.94
CA LYS A 232 32.05 13.94 2.40
C LYS A 232 33.25 13.25 3.01
#